data_a5fb65321d3918d2e68251e72a47d6df
#
_entry.id   a5fb65321d3918d2e68251e72a47d6df
#
_cell.length_a   1.000
_cell.length_b   1.000
_cell.length_c   1.000
_cell.angle_alpha   90.00
_cell.angle_beta   90.00
_cell.angle_gamma   90.00
#
_symmetry.space_group_name_H-M   'P 1'
#
loop_
_entity.id
_entity.type
_entity.pdbx_description
1 polymer ?
#
loop_
_entity_poly.entity_id
_entity_poly.type
_entity_poly.pdbx_seq_one_letter_code
_entity_poly.pdbx_strand_id
1 'polypeptide(L)'
;MNKRHHALVTTVGVGLMMAGAAIAQDDLPEMTVKAIGLNSKTIVSFGDERPFWEETIPQASGGKITVEFAPIDLAGIKDPQIMRMTSLGVTDFGAGDISKMAGDDPVFEGCDLAGLALDIETARAACEAWAPAMGRVMEEDFNTKLLALGTNPPQVIWCRDELSGLDDLRGRKTRVFNATMNDFINAVGGTTVSMPFAEVVPALQRGVVDCAVTGSLSGNTAGWPEVSDYLYPMYMGWSINYQSANLDAWESWPEDVQQFFLEQFDQFEDKMWDTARKATEDAERCNFAKEPCEMGNMAEMNLVPVSDEDKEKHKQLMQDVVLVEWGKRCGRDCAQEWNETVGQVVGLEIPLDRL
;
A
#
# COMPACT_ATOMS: atom_id res chain seq x y z
N MET A 1 -65.61 -45.39 -5.85
CA MET A 1 -64.26 -45.89 -5.60
C MET A 1 -63.38 -45.39 -6.75
N ASN A 2 -62.70 -44.25 -6.57
CA ASN A 2 -61.78 -43.72 -7.59
C ASN A 2 -60.42 -43.48 -6.94
N LYS A 3 -59.45 -44.32 -7.32
CA LYS A 3 -58.07 -44.18 -6.92
C LYS A 3 -57.38 -43.16 -7.83
N ARG A 4 -56.94 -42.04 -7.30
CA ARG A 4 -56.07 -41.08 -7.96
C ARG A 4 -54.62 -41.48 -7.72
N HIS A 5 -53.87 -41.77 -8.80
CA HIS A 5 -52.43 -41.95 -8.78
C HIS A 5 -51.78 -40.56 -8.86
N HIS A 6 -50.94 -40.22 -7.89
CA HIS A 6 -50.06 -39.06 -7.95
C HIS A 6 -48.71 -39.51 -8.51
N ALA A 7 -48.35 -38.97 -9.67
CA ALA A 7 -47.02 -39.14 -10.23
C ALA A 7 -46.09 -38.13 -9.57
N LEU A 8 -44.99 -38.64 -8.98
CA LEU A 8 -43.91 -37.82 -8.43
C LEU A 8 -42.96 -37.51 -9.58
N VAL A 9 -42.83 -36.26 -9.96
CA VAL A 9 -41.81 -35.78 -10.91
C VAL A 9 -40.58 -35.38 -10.10
N THR A 10 -39.53 -36.20 -10.23
CA THR A 10 -38.20 -35.91 -9.62
C THR A 10 -37.39 -35.10 -10.62
N THR A 11 -37.22 -33.81 -10.35
CA THR A 11 -36.33 -32.96 -11.13
C THR A 11 -34.90 -33.16 -10.63
N VAL A 12 -34.07 -33.80 -11.44
CA VAL A 12 -32.62 -33.91 -11.20
C VAL A 12 -31.99 -32.61 -11.69
N GLY A 13 -31.61 -31.75 -10.76
CA GLY A 13 -30.81 -30.56 -11.03
C GLY A 13 -29.35 -30.97 -11.26
N VAL A 14 -28.90 -30.89 -12.52
CA VAL A 14 -27.46 -31.01 -12.84
C VAL A 14 -26.77 -29.68 -12.45
N GLY A 15 -26.15 -29.68 -11.28
CA GLY A 15 -25.22 -28.63 -10.89
C GLY A 15 -23.94 -28.72 -11.72
N LEU A 16 -23.74 -27.78 -12.62
CA LEU A 16 -22.45 -27.60 -13.29
C LEU A 16 -21.46 -27.06 -12.25
N MET A 17 -20.65 -27.94 -11.66
CA MET A 17 -19.43 -27.53 -10.96
C MET A 17 -18.42 -27.13 -12.04
N MET A 18 -18.16 -25.83 -12.17
CA MET A 18 -16.95 -25.36 -12.83
C MET A 18 -15.77 -25.75 -11.91
N ALA A 19 -15.15 -26.87 -12.18
CA ALA A 19 -13.84 -27.18 -11.66
C ALA A 19 -12.86 -26.25 -12.40
N GLY A 20 -12.34 -25.24 -11.71
CA GLY A 20 -11.15 -24.52 -12.16
C GLY A 20 -10.05 -25.59 -12.36
N ALA A 21 -9.57 -25.74 -13.57
CA ALA A 21 -8.43 -26.62 -13.84
C ALA A 21 -7.21 -25.97 -13.17
N ALA A 22 -6.72 -26.55 -12.08
CA ALA A 22 -5.40 -26.21 -11.56
C ALA A 22 -4.40 -26.50 -12.69
N ILE A 23 -3.60 -25.49 -13.08
CA ILE A 23 -2.56 -25.65 -14.09
C ILE A 23 -1.59 -26.70 -13.58
N ALA A 24 -1.36 -27.74 -14.38
CA ALA A 24 -0.37 -28.75 -14.01
C ALA A 24 1.02 -28.13 -14.10
N GLN A 25 1.81 -28.21 -13.03
CA GLN A 25 3.21 -27.71 -12.98
C GLN A 25 4.06 -28.22 -14.16
N ASP A 26 3.68 -29.34 -14.76
CA ASP A 26 4.39 -29.95 -15.88
C ASP A 26 4.22 -29.22 -17.22
N ASP A 27 3.27 -28.29 -17.34
CA ASP A 27 2.97 -27.58 -18.59
C ASP A 27 3.71 -26.24 -18.71
N LEU A 28 4.28 -25.70 -17.61
CA LEU A 28 5.02 -24.45 -17.64
C LEU A 28 6.36 -24.58 -18.38
N PRO A 29 6.82 -23.59 -19.15
CA PRO A 29 8.14 -23.58 -19.78
C PRO A 29 9.25 -23.31 -18.75
N GLU A 30 10.47 -23.76 -19.05
CA GLU A 30 11.66 -23.31 -18.31
C GLU A 30 11.97 -21.85 -18.67
N MET A 31 12.01 -20.98 -17.66
CA MET A 31 12.32 -19.56 -17.86
C MET A 31 12.97 -18.95 -16.63
N THR A 32 13.67 -17.83 -16.86
CA THR A 32 14.21 -16.99 -15.80
C THR A 32 13.57 -15.60 -15.90
N VAL A 33 13.07 -15.08 -14.81
CA VAL A 33 12.51 -13.73 -14.71
C VAL A 33 13.35 -12.87 -13.78
N LYS A 34 13.35 -11.56 -14.04
CA LYS A 34 14.05 -10.55 -13.24
C LYS A 34 13.04 -9.72 -12.46
N ALA A 35 13.25 -9.59 -11.16
CA ALA A 35 12.38 -8.81 -10.29
C ALA A 35 13.18 -7.83 -9.41
N ILE A 36 12.75 -6.58 -9.39
CA ILE A 36 13.24 -5.56 -8.46
C ILE A 36 12.14 -5.31 -7.44
N GLY A 37 12.45 -5.59 -6.18
CA GLY A 37 11.48 -5.53 -5.09
C GLY A 37 11.60 -4.28 -4.22
N LEU A 38 10.77 -4.26 -3.20
CA LEU A 38 10.67 -3.20 -2.19
C LEU A 38 11.97 -3.04 -1.40
N ASN A 39 12.04 -1.98 -0.58
CA ASN A 39 13.19 -1.75 0.30
C ASN A 39 13.35 -2.90 1.31
N SER A 40 14.54 -3.49 1.37
CA SER A 40 14.84 -4.68 2.18
C SER A 40 14.60 -4.52 3.69
N LYS A 41 14.39 -3.30 4.18
CA LYS A 41 14.14 -3.00 5.59
C LYS A 41 12.66 -2.96 5.95
N THR A 42 11.76 -3.05 4.98
CA THR A 42 10.32 -3.11 5.27
C THR A 42 9.87 -4.52 5.56
N ILE A 43 8.90 -4.68 6.47
CA ILE A 43 8.39 -6.01 6.87
C ILE A 43 7.84 -6.77 5.67
N VAL A 44 7.14 -6.10 4.76
CA VAL A 44 6.60 -6.71 3.54
C VAL A 44 7.72 -7.22 2.63
N SER A 45 8.83 -6.49 2.50
CA SER A 45 9.95 -6.93 1.67
C SER A 45 10.63 -8.17 2.22
N PHE A 46 11.11 -8.16 3.46
CA PHE A 46 11.88 -9.29 4.00
C PHE A 46 10.98 -10.47 4.46
N GLY A 47 9.74 -10.19 4.89
CA GLY A 47 8.81 -11.21 5.39
C GLY A 47 7.96 -11.87 4.33
N ASP A 48 7.65 -11.19 3.25
CA ASP A 48 6.72 -11.67 2.24
C ASP A 48 7.31 -11.70 0.83
N GLU A 49 7.81 -10.54 0.31
CA GLU A 49 8.23 -10.41 -1.07
C GLU A 49 9.48 -11.23 -1.40
N ARG A 50 10.48 -11.20 -0.54
CA ARG A 50 11.69 -11.99 -0.74
C ARG A 50 11.42 -13.49 -0.73
N PRO A 51 10.68 -14.07 0.24
CA PRO A 51 10.25 -15.46 0.18
C PRO A 51 9.36 -15.78 -1.02
N PHE A 52 8.52 -14.85 -1.47
CA PHE A 52 7.71 -15.03 -2.66
C PHE A 52 8.58 -15.27 -3.90
N TRP A 53 9.58 -14.43 -4.13
CA TRP A 53 10.45 -14.53 -5.30
C TRP A 53 11.50 -15.65 -5.19
N GLU A 54 12.13 -15.81 -4.02
CA GLU A 54 13.24 -16.76 -3.84
C GLU A 54 12.76 -18.21 -3.57
N GLU A 55 11.55 -18.39 -3.03
CA GLU A 55 11.05 -19.70 -2.59
C GLU A 55 9.70 -20.06 -3.26
N THR A 56 8.66 -19.22 -3.13
CA THR A 56 7.29 -19.56 -3.55
C THR A 56 7.21 -19.79 -5.06
N ILE A 57 7.68 -18.85 -5.88
CA ILE A 57 7.63 -18.95 -7.34
C ILE A 57 8.41 -20.17 -7.86
N PRO A 58 9.68 -20.43 -7.44
CA PRO A 58 10.39 -21.65 -7.84
C PRO A 58 9.67 -22.92 -7.41
N GLN A 59 9.16 -23.00 -6.18
CA GLN A 59 8.47 -24.20 -5.69
C GLN A 59 7.13 -24.43 -6.40
N ALA A 60 6.31 -23.39 -6.54
CA ALA A 60 5.01 -23.47 -7.20
C ALA A 60 5.12 -23.85 -8.69
N SER A 61 6.20 -23.43 -9.37
CA SER A 61 6.47 -23.80 -10.76
C SER A 61 7.17 -25.15 -10.95
N GLY A 62 7.40 -25.92 -9.87
CA GLY A 62 8.18 -27.15 -9.94
C GLY A 62 9.65 -26.94 -10.34
N GLY A 63 10.20 -25.76 -10.08
CA GLY A 63 11.57 -25.35 -10.43
C GLY A 63 11.76 -24.87 -11.88
N LYS A 64 10.68 -24.76 -12.65
CA LYS A 64 10.73 -24.32 -14.05
C LYS A 64 10.91 -22.82 -14.20
N ILE A 65 10.38 -22.03 -13.25
CA ILE A 65 10.59 -20.60 -13.23
C ILE A 65 11.62 -20.28 -12.16
N THR A 66 12.75 -19.72 -12.59
CA THR A 66 13.80 -19.21 -11.72
C THR A 66 13.75 -17.67 -11.67
N VAL A 67 14.16 -17.07 -10.56
CA VAL A 67 14.03 -15.61 -10.35
C VAL A 67 15.37 -14.99 -10.00
N GLU A 68 15.76 -13.95 -10.74
CA GLU A 68 16.83 -13.04 -10.36
C GLU A 68 16.19 -11.86 -9.58
N PHE A 69 16.17 -12.00 -8.25
CA PHE A 69 15.53 -11.00 -7.37
C PHE A 69 16.55 -10.12 -6.66
N ALA A 70 16.27 -8.81 -6.59
CA ALA A 70 17.02 -7.88 -5.76
C ALA A 70 16.09 -6.79 -5.16
N PRO A 71 16.17 -6.54 -3.84
CA PRO A 71 15.57 -5.35 -3.24
C PRO A 71 16.19 -4.06 -3.78
N ILE A 72 15.37 -3.00 -3.89
CA ILE A 72 15.75 -1.73 -4.48
C ILE A 72 17.02 -1.11 -3.86
N ASP A 73 17.11 -1.09 -2.54
CA ASP A 73 18.24 -0.50 -1.80
C ASP A 73 19.54 -1.28 -2.01
N LEU A 74 19.46 -2.60 -2.16
CA LEU A 74 20.61 -3.47 -2.46
C LEU A 74 21.02 -3.39 -3.93
N ALA A 75 20.07 -3.12 -4.83
CA ALA A 75 20.32 -2.87 -6.25
C ALA A 75 20.86 -1.44 -6.51
N GLY A 76 20.86 -0.55 -5.52
CA GLY A 76 21.29 0.84 -5.66
C GLY A 76 20.34 1.71 -6.50
N ILE A 77 19.07 1.33 -6.57
CA ILE A 77 18.02 1.99 -7.37
C ILE A 77 17.18 2.86 -6.44
N LYS A 78 16.57 3.92 -6.96
CA LYS A 78 15.62 4.76 -6.21
C LYS A 78 14.18 4.44 -6.61
N ASP A 79 13.23 4.51 -5.65
CA ASP A 79 11.82 4.18 -5.87
C ASP A 79 11.24 4.70 -7.21
N PRO A 80 11.35 6.00 -7.58
CA PRO A 80 10.77 6.48 -8.83
C PRO A 80 11.38 5.88 -10.11
N GLN A 81 12.52 5.19 -10.00
CA GLN A 81 13.20 4.59 -11.15
C GLN A 81 12.66 3.19 -11.48
N ILE A 82 12.01 2.51 -10.52
CA ILE A 82 11.55 1.13 -10.71
C ILE A 82 10.51 1.06 -11.82
N MET A 83 9.45 1.87 -11.74
CA MET A 83 8.40 1.91 -12.74
C MET A 83 9.00 2.11 -14.15
N ARG A 84 9.94 3.03 -14.28
CA ARG A 84 10.63 3.28 -15.56
C ARG A 84 11.47 2.07 -16.02
N MET A 85 12.15 1.39 -15.10
CA MET A 85 12.95 0.22 -15.45
C MET A 85 12.06 -0.94 -15.90
N THR A 86 10.95 -1.15 -15.21
CA THR A 86 9.95 -2.13 -15.61
C THR A 86 9.32 -1.76 -16.94
N SER A 87 8.91 -0.51 -17.13
CA SER A 87 8.37 0.02 -18.39
C SER A 87 9.28 -0.23 -19.59
N LEU A 88 10.59 -0.09 -19.41
CA LEU A 88 11.61 -0.29 -20.46
C LEU A 88 12.05 -1.76 -20.62
N GLY A 89 11.48 -2.70 -19.89
CA GLY A 89 11.86 -4.12 -19.95
C GLY A 89 13.27 -4.41 -19.41
N VAL A 90 13.85 -3.53 -18.58
CA VAL A 90 15.14 -3.80 -17.91
C VAL A 90 14.94 -4.87 -16.82
N THR A 91 13.78 -4.92 -16.23
CA THR A 91 13.29 -5.95 -15.32
C THR A 91 11.91 -6.41 -15.77
N ASP A 92 11.59 -7.70 -15.58
CA ASP A 92 10.28 -8.26 -15.94
C ASP A 92 9.22 -7.84 -14.92
N PHE A 93 9.61 -7.78 -13.63
CA PHE A 93 8.75 -7.37 -12.53
C PHE A 93 9.38 -6.23 -11.75
N GLY A 94 8.54 -5.33 -11.26
CA GLY A 94 8.94 -4.22 -10.40
C GLY A 94 7.93 -3.93 -9.31
N ALA A 95 8.44 -3.61 -8.12
CA ALA A 95 7.63 -3.23 -6.97
C ALA A 95 8.11 -1.94 -6.33
N GLY A 96 7.19 -1.13 -5.83
CA GLY A 96 7.51 0.14 -5.18
C GLY A 96 6.33 0.71 -4.40
N ASP A 97 6.55 1.84 -3.72
CA ASP A 97 5.50 2.63 -3.11
C ASP A 97 4.78 3.43 -4.20
N ILE A 98 3.47 3.16 -4.39
CA ILE A 98 2.69 3.76 -5.48
C ILE A 98 2.62 5.28 -5.38
N SER A 99 2.61 5.86 -4.17
CA SER A 99 2.55 7.30 -3.97
C SER A 99 3.79 8.06 -4.48
N LYS A 100 4.90 7.36 -4.72
CA LYS A 100 6.11 7.95 -5.32
C LYS A 100 5.93 8.27 -6.80
N MET A 101 4.90 7.68 -7.42
CA MET A 101 4.51 7.92 -8.81
C MET A 101 3.51 9.08 -8.96
N ALA A 102 3.01 9.63 -7.85
CA ALA A 102 2.04 10.73 -7.86
C ALA A 102 2.52 12.03 -8.53
N GLY A 103 3.84 12.19 -8.65
CA GLY A 103 4.43 13.29 -9.42
C GLY A 103 4.31 13.13 -10.93
N ASP A 104 4.17 11.90 -11.41
CA ASP A 104 3.96 11.57 -12.83
C ASP A 104 2.45 11.54 -13.13
N ASP A 105 1.64 10.90 -12.26
CA ASP A 105 0.19 10.92 -12.35
C ASP A 105 -0.47 10.89 -10.96
N PRO A 106 -1.36 11.87 -10.60
CA PRO A 106 -2.06 11.91 -9.32
C PRO A 106 -2.97 10.72 -9.04
N VAL A 107 -3.36 9.93 -10.03
CA VAL A 107 -4.17 8.72 -9.88
C VAL A 107 -3.53 7.74 -8.89
N PHE A 108 -2.21 7.72 -8.80
CA PHE A 108 -1.45 6.85 -7.92
C PHE A 108 -1.58 7.14 -6.42
N GLU A 109 -2.19 8.26 -6.03
CA GLU A 109 -2.53 8.53 -4.63
C GLU A 109 -3.99 8.20 -4.28
N GLY A 110 -4.87 7.96 -5.27
CA GLY A 110 -6.33 7.97 -5.10
C GLY A 110 -6.90 7.03 -4.05
N CYS A 111 -6.23 5.93 -3.72
CA CYS A 111 -6.70 5.01 -2.68
C CYS A 111 -6.03 5.20 -1.31
N ASP A 112 -4.94 6.00 -1.23
CA ASP A 112 -4.18 6.21 0.02
C ASP A 112 -3.95 7.71 0.29
N LEU A 113 -5.01 8.51 0.15
CA LEU A 113 -4.98 9.93 0.50
C LEU A 113 -4.79 10.08 2.01
N ALA A 114 -4.04 11.12 2.42
CA ALA A 114 -3.73 11.35 3.83
C ALA A 114 -5.00 11.45 4.69
N GLY A 115 -5.19 10.45 5.56
CA GLY A 115 -6.36 10.39 6.44
C GLY A 115 -7.61 9.74 5.86
N LEU A 116 -7.53 9.12 4.68
CA LEU A 116 -8.69 8.48 4.03
C LEU A 116 -9.20 7.27 4.80
N ALA A 117 -8.32 6.35 5.14
CA ALA A 117 -8.66 5.10 5.80
C ALA A 117 -8.05 5.04 7.21
N LEU A 118 -8.89 4.85 8.23
CA LEU A 118 -8.49 4.76 9.63
C LEU A 118 -8.34 3.32 10.13
N ASP A 119 -8.59 2.34 9.27
CA ASP A 119 -8.41 0.91 9.51
C ASP A 119 -7.97 0.21 8.21
N ILE A 120 -7.39 -0.96 8.36
CA ILE A 120 -6.78 -1.69 7.24
C ILE A 120 -7.83 -2.28 6.28
N GLU A 121 -9.01 -2.60 6.77
CA GLU A 121 -10.12 -3.12 5.96
C GLU A 121 -10.63 -2.04 5.01
N THR A 122 -10.81 -0.84 5.52
CA THR A 122 -11.18 0.34 4.71
C THR A 122 -10.07 0.68 3.69
N ALA A 123 -8.80 0.63 4.10
CA ALA A 123 -7.67 0.88 3.20
C ALA A 123 -7.64 -0.14 2.06
N ARG A 124 -7.79 -1.43 2.36
CA ARG A 124 -7.83 -2.50 1.36
C ARG A 124 -9.00 -2.30 0.40
N ALA A 125 -10.21 -2.13 0.90
CA ALA A 125 -11.40 -1.94 0.08
C ALA A 125 -11.32 -0.70 -0.83
N ALA A 126 -10.74 0.40 -0.33
CA ALA A 126 -10.50 1.60 -1.12
C ALA A 126 -9.50 1.34 -2.27
N CYS A 127 -8.43 0.61 -2.00
CA CYS A 127 -7.43 0.30 -3.02
C CYS A 127 -7.94 -0.74 -4.04
N GLU A 128 -8.69 -1.75 -3.62
CA GLU A 128 -9.37 -2.69 -4.52
C GLU A 128 -10.35 -1.95 -5.46
N ALA A 129 -11.10 -0.98 -4.93
CA ALA A 129 -12.02 -0.16 -5.73
C ALA A 129 -11.30 0.77 -6.73
N TRP A 130 -10.07 1.19 -6.43
CA TRP A 130 -9.26 2.10 -7.25
C TRP A 130 -8.25 1.40 -8.16
N ALA A 131 -7.95 0.12 -7.92
CA ALA A 131 -6.99 -0.67 -8.70
C ALA A 131 -7.24 -0.63 -10.22
N PRO A 132 -8.51 -0.66 -10.73
CA PRO A 132 -8.76 -0.54 -12.16
C PRO A 132 -8.30 0.80 -12.76
N ALA A 133 -8.45 1.92 -12.04
CA ALA A 133 -8.00 3.23 -12.50
C ALA A 133 -6.46 3.30 -12.55
N MET A 134 -5.80 2.83 -11.50
CA MET A 134 -4.32 2.74 -11.47
C MET A 134 -3.79 1.81 -12.55
N GLY A 135 -4.37 0.60 -12.69
CA GLY A 135 -3.96 -0.39 -13.69
C GLY A 135 -4.06 0.16 -15.11
N ARG A 136 -5.13 0.88 -15.43
CA ARG A 136 -5.31 1.52 -16.73
C ARG A 136 -4.20 2.52 -17.04
N VAL A 137 -3.88 3.42 -16.11
CA VAL A 137 -2.78 4.40 -16.28
C VAL A 137 -1.43 3.69 -16.39
N MET A 138 -1.20 2.62 -15.62
CA MET A 138 0.02 1.84 -15.70
C MET A 138 0.19 1.16 -17.06
N GLU A 139 -0.89 0.64 -17.66
CA GLU A 139 -0.84 0.02 -18.98
C GLU A 139 -0.69 1.07 -20.09
N GLU A 140 -1.46 2.16 -20.05
CA GLU A 140 -1.50 3.17 -21.13
C GLU A 140 -0.24 4.06 -21.15
N ASP A 141 0.26 4.51 -20.00
CA ASP A 141 1.31 5.51 -19.91
C ASP A 141 2.67 4.95 -19.48
N PHE A 142 2.69 3.79 -18.82
CA PHE A 142 3.92 3.22 -18.25
C PHE A 142 4.29 1.84 -18.80
N ASN A 143 3.55 1.29 -19.77
CA ASN A 143 3.82 -0.05 -20.33
C ASN A 143 4.04 -1.10 -19.23
N THR A 144 3.23 -1.05 -18.17
CA THR A 144 3.30 -1.97 -17.04
C THR A 144 1.91 -2.45 -16.65
N LYS A 145 1.82 -3.71 -16.26
CA LYS A 145 0.61 -4.35 -15.77
C LYS A 145 0.61 -4.37 -14.25
N LEU A 146 -0.42 -3.84 -13.62
CA LEU A 146 -0.65 -4.00 -12.18
C LEU A 146 -1.05 -5.44 -11.88
N LEU A 147 -0.39 -6.06 -10.90
CA LEU A 147 -0.61 -7.46 -10.52
C LEU A 147 -1.13 -7.62 -9.09
N ALA A 148 -0.66 -6.80 -8.16
CA ALA A 148 -1.11 -6.84 -6.78
C ALA A 148 -0.86 -5.49 -6.08
N LEU A 149 -1.64 -5.23 -5.04
CA LEU A 149 -1.46 -4.11 -4.12
C LEU A 149 -1.29 -4.66 -2.69
N GLY A 150 -0.29 -4.17 -2.01
CA GLY A 150 -0.08 -4.47 -0.59
C GLY A 150 0.13 -3.20 0.21
N THR A 151 0.37 -3.34 1.50
CA THR A 151 0.59 -2.16 2.34
C THR A 151 1.63 -2.41 3.43
N ASN A 152 2.14 -1.32 3.99
CA ASN A 152 2.90 -1.31 5.24
C ASN A 152 1.95 -1.01 6.42
N PRO A 153 2.38 -1.16 7.69
CA PRO A 153 1.65 -0.61 8.84
C PRO A 153 1.37 0.89 8.68
N PRO A 154 0.28 1.40 9.31
CA PRO A 154 -0.20 2.75 9.08
C PRO A 154 0.86 3.81 9.36
N GLN A 155 0.85 4.84 8.54
CA GLN A 155 1.71 6.00 8.69
C GLN A 155 1.22 6.85 9.86
N VAL A 156 2.09 7.07 10.84
CA VAL A 156 1.81 7.80 12.07
C VAL A 156 2.79 8.95 12.26
N ILE A 157 2.51 9.84 13.20
CA ILE A 157 3.33 11.03 13.43
C ILE A 157 4.27 10.79 14.62
N TRP A 158 5.57 10.89 14.39
CA TRP A 158 6.65 10.78 15.35
C TRP A 158 7.18 12.18 15.65
N CYS A 159 7.21 12.59 16.92
CA CYS A 159 7.70 13.92 17.31
C CYS A 159 8.78 13.84 18.39
N ARG A 160 9.74 14.76 18.31
CA ARG A 160 10.80 14.89 19.32
C ARG A 160 10.28 15.45 20.62
N ASP A 161 9.52 16.54 20.53
CA ASP A 161 9.04 17.30 21.67
C ASP A 161 7.57 16.99 21.94
N GLU A 162 7.11 17.29 23.15
CA GLU A 162 5.75 17.03 23.63
C GLU A 162 4.69 17.48 22.63
N LEU A 163 3.75 16.60 22.38
CA LEU A 163 2.61 16.77 21.51
C LEU A 163 1.38 16.28 22.26
N SER A 164 0.31 17.09 22.34
CA SER A 164 -0.94 16.72 23.04
C SER A 164 -2.07 16.40 22.07
N GLY A 165 -1.95 16.74 20.79
CA GLY A 165 -2.96 16.53 19.76
C GLY A 165 -2.61 17.22 18.45
N LEU A 166 -3.58 17.23 17.54
CA LEU A 166 -3.40 17.68 16.16
C LEU A 166 -3.02 19.17 16.06
N ASP A 167 -3.54 20.01 16.95
CA ASP A 167 -3.28 21.46 16.95
C ASP A 167 -1.83 21.82 17.27
N ASP A 168 -1.12 20.97 18.00
CA ASP A 168 0.29 21.19 18.34
C ASP A 168 1.24 21.01 17.15
N LEU A 169 0.75 20.51 16.01
CA LEU A 169 1.50 20.50 14.75
C LEU A 169 1.63 21.90 14.15
N ARG A 170 0.84 22.89 14.60
CA ARG A 170 0.93 24.26 14.15
C ARG A 170 2.31 24.84 14.41
N GLY A 171 2.94 25.35 13.34
CA GLY A 171 4.27 25.92 13.37
C GLY A 171 5.42 24.90 13.44
N ARG A 172 5.14 23.60 13.60
CA ARG A 172 6.18 22.57 13.57
C ARG A 172 6.57 22.21 12.14
N LYS A 173 7.83 21.85 11.98
CA LYS A 173 8.36 21.30 10.74
C LYS A 173 8.20 19.78 10.74
N THR A 174 7.35 19.27 9.87
CA THR A 174 7.06 17.84 9.79
C THR A 174 7.59 17.26 8.47
N ARG A 175 8.39 16.20 8.57
CA ARG A 175 8.78 15.44 7.37
C ARG A 175 7.61 14.62 6.87
N VAL A 176 7.32 14.78 5.58
CA VAL A 176 6.34 13.99 4.83
C VAL A 176 6.99 13.39 3.58
N PHE A 177 6.29 12.52 2.85
CA PHE A 177 6.86 11.88 1.67
C PHE A 177 5.92 11.83 0.45
N ASN A 178 4.68 12.34 0.58
CA ASN A 178 3.76 12.49 -0.54
C ASN A 178 2.99 13.82 -0.49
N ALA A 179 2.25 14.12 -1.55
CA ALA A 179 1.57 15.40 -1.72
C ALA A 179 0.38 15.55 -0.77
N THR A 180 -0.40 14.49 -0.54
CA THR A 180 -1.60 14.57 0.30
C THR A 180 -1.27 14.73 1.78
N MET A 181 -0.18 14.14 2.26
CA MET A 181 0.35 14.42 3.60
C MET A 181 0.82 15.88 3.73
N ASN A 182 1.41 16.44 2.66
CA ASN A 182 1.79 17.84 2.63
C ASN A 182 0.56 18.74 2.76
N ASP A 183 -0.51 18.46 2.02
CA ASP A 183 -1.77 19.21 2.09
C ASP A 183 -2.35 19.17 3.51
N PHE A 184 -2.39 17.99 4.13
CA PHE A 184 -2.91 17.79 5.48
C PHE A 184 -2.11 18.57 6.53
N ILE A 185 -0.79 18.43 6.56
CA ILE A 185 0.07 19.09 7.56
C ILE A 185 0.04 20.61 7.40
N ASN A 186 0.03 21.12 6.17
CA ASN A 186 -0.10 22.56 5.93
C ASN A 186 -1.47 23.09 6.39
N ALA A 187 -2.54 22.30 6.21
CA ALA A 187 -3.89 22.69 6.64
C ALA A 187 -4.04 22.80 8.16
N VAL A 188 -3.31 22.00 8.94
CA VAL A 188 -3.25 22.19 10.41
C VAL A 188 -2.36 23.35 10.83
N GLY A 189 -1.66 23.99 9.88
CA GLY A 189 -0.76 25.13 10.13
C GLY A 189 0.68 24.75 10.44
N GLY A 190 1.05 23.50 10.19
CA GLY A 190 2.44 23.05 10.18
C GLY A 190 3.18 23.47 8.91
N THR A 191 4.45 23.15 8.83
CA THR A 191 5.27 23.26 7.61
C THR A 191 5.85 21.91 7.26
N THR A 192 5.98 21.62 5.97
CA THR A 192 6.45 20.31 5.52
C THR A 192 7.86 20.36 4.95
N VAL A 193 8.56 19.25 5.10
CA VAL A 193 9.87 19.02 4.48
C VAL A 193 9.83 17.64 3.84
N SER A 194 10.12 17.54 2.54
CA SER A 194 10.28 16.27 1.85
C SER A 194 11.74 15.85 1.91
N MET A 195 11.99 14.62 2.39
CA MET A 195 13.34 14.04 2.40
C MET A 195 13.28 12.51 2.37
N PRO A 196 14.33 11.83 1.83
CA PRO A 196 14.45 10.38 1.83
C PRO A 196 14.36 9.78 3.23
N PHE A 197 13.80 8.58 3.36
CA PHE A 197 13.61 7.89 4.64
C PHE A 197 14.90 7.76 5.45
N ALA A 198 16.02 7.40 4.80
CA ALA A 198 17.32 7.25 5.46
C ALA A 198 17.89 8.54 6.08
N GLU A 199 17.40 9.71 5.66
CA GLU A 199 17.86 11.02 6.15
C GLU A 199 17.07 11.50 7.38
N VAL A 200 15.97 10.84 7.73
CA VAL A 200 15.03 11.33 8.75
C VAL A 200 15.60 11.24 10.16
N VAL A 201 16.23 10.10 10.53
CA VAL A 201 16.85 9.96 11.87
C VAL A 201 17.85 11.06 12.14
N PRO A 202 18.87 11.33 11.29
CA PRO A 202 19.78 12.45 11.51
C PRO A 202 19.10 13.82 11.43
N ALA A 203 17.99 13.98 10.72
CA ALA A 203 17.23 15.24 10.66
C ALA A 203 16.48 15.50 11.97
N LEU A 204 15.79 14.51 12.52
CA LEU A 204 15.16 14.58 13.85
C LEU A 204 16.21 14.85 14.91
N GLN A 205 17.30 14.08 14.95
CA GLN A 205 18.37 14.24 15.95
C GLN A 205 18.96 15.64 15.97
N ARG A 206 19.12 16.27 14.80
CA ARG A 206 19.69 17.62 14.69
C ARG A 206 18.65 18.75 14.78
N GLY A 207 17.36 18.44 14.91
CA GLY A 207 16.28 19.43 14.93
C GLY A 207 16.06 20.13 13.60
N VAL A 208 16.39 19.50 12.47
CA VAL A 208 16.05 20.00 11.14
C VAL A 208 14.55 19.90 10.92
N VAL A 209 13.93 18.86 11.47
CA VAL A 209 12.48 18.66 11.58
C VAL A 209 12.11 18.37 13.03
N ASP A 210 10.90 18.80 13.43
CA ASP A 210 10.36 18.60 14.77
C ASP A 210 9.62 17.26 14.87
N CYS A 211 8.92 16.93 13.79
CA CYS A 211 8.14 15.69 13.63
C CYS A 211 8.42 15.04 12.27
N ALA A 212 8.02 13.79 12.14
CA ALA A 212 8.10 13.08 10.86
C ALA A 212 6.99 12.03 10.74
N VAL A 213 6.51 11.77 9.53
CA VAL A 213 5.51 10.75 9.22
C VAL A 213 6.20 9.53 8.64
N THR A 214 5.91 8.36 9.23
CA THR A 214 6.26 7.04 8.68
C THR A 214 5.43 5.95 9.33
N GLY A 215 5.52 4.72 8.79
CA GLY A 215 4.84 3.55 9.34
C GLY A 215 5.20 3.27 10.80
N SER A 216 4.22 2.87 11.58
CA SER A 216 4.38 2.61 13.02
C SER A 216 5.46 1.56 13.34
N LEU A 217 5.62 0.52 12.50
CA LEU A 217 6.69 -0.46 12.61
C LEU A 217 7.96 0.01 11.89
N SER A 218 7.83 0.64 10.72
CA SER A 218 8.98 1.09 9.94
C SER A 218 9.83 2.12 10.68
N GLY A 219 9.19 3.06 11.39
CA GLY A 219 9.90 4.00 12.28
C GLY A 219 10.58 3.30 13.44
N ASN A 220 9.89 2.35 14.07
CA ASN A 220 10.43 1.56 15.18
C ASN A 220 11.70 0.82 14.77
N THR A 221 11.65 0.02 13.70
CA THR A 221 12.79 -0.78 13.24
C THR A 221 13.94 0.05 12.66
N ALA A 222 13.64 1.27 12.20
CA ALA A 222 14.66 2.20 11.70
C ALA A 222 15.29 3.10 12.77
N GLY A 223 14.99 2.87 14.06
CA GLY A 223 15.61 3.58 15.18
C GLY A 223 15.03 4.98 15.45
N TRP A 224 13.80 5.28 14.97
CA TRP A 224 13.16 6.55 15.25
C TRP A 224 12.86 6.77 16.74
N PRO A 225 12.56 5.75 17.57
CA PRO A 225 12.43 5.91 19.01
C PRO A 225 13.69 6.44 19.72
N GLU A 226 14.87 6.35 19.09
CA GLU A 226 16.11 6.90 19.66
C GLU A 226 16.24 8.44 19.52
N VAL A 227 15.41 9.03 18.67
CA VAL A 227 15.47 10.45 18.28
C VAL A 227 14.13 11.17 18.35
N SER A 228 13.09 10.49 18.81
CA SER A 228 11.74 11.02 19.03
C SER A 228 11.14 10.38 20.28
N ASP A 229 10.45 11.16 21.09
CA ASP A 229 9.90 10.71 22.37
C ASP A 229 8.38 10.47 22.32
N TYR A 230 7.68 11.06 21.34
CA TYR A 230 6.23 11.06 21.24
C TYR A 230 5.75 10.38 19.96
N LEU A 231 4.77 9.49 20.09
CA LEU A 231 4.10 8.83 18.97
C LEU A 231 2.61 9.21 18.98
N TYR A 232 2.16 9.85 17.91
CA TYR A 232 0.76 10.20 17.71
C TYR A 232 0.16 9.32 16.61
N PRO A 233 -0.69 8.34 16.99
CA PRO A 233 -1.26 7.36 16.06
C PRO A 233 -2.46 7.91 15.29
N MET A 234 -2.37 9.13 14.79
CA MET A 234 -3.25 9.68 13.77
C MET A 234 -2.80 9.11 12.43
N TYR A 235 -3.63 8.28 11.80
CA TYR A 235 -3.27 7.61 10.57
C TYR A 235 -3.27 8.58 9.39
N MET A 236 -2.10 8.70 8.77
CA MET A 236 -1.80 9.60 7.65
C MET A 236 -1.74 8.85 6.31
N GLY A 237 -2.25 7.62 6.27
CA GLY A 237 -2.18 6.71 5.13
C GLY A 237 -1.50 5.40 5.49
N TRP A 238 -1.29 4.54 4.49
CA TRP A 238 -0.81 3.17 4.66
C TRP A 238 0.47 2.88 3.89
N SER A 239 0.89 3.76 2.97
CA SER A 239 2.03 3.54 2.06
C SER A 239 1.84 2.27 1.23
N ILE A 240 0.89 2.37 0.30
CA ILE A 240 0.50 1.26 -0.58
C ILE A 240 1.65 0.89 -1.51
N ASN A 241 1.93 -0.40 -1.59
CA ASN A 241 2.93 -0.98 -2.48
C ASN A 241 2.24 -1.60 -3.69
N TYR A 242 2.78 -1.36 -4.86
CA TYR A 242 2.36 -2.05 -6.09
C TYR A 242 3.33 -3.17 -6.45
N GLN A 243 2.81 -4.20 -7.10
CA GLN A 243 3.55 -5.22 -7.81
C GLN A 243 3.15 -5.14 -9.28
N SER A 244 4.11 -5.06 -10.19
CA SER A 244 3.82 -4.90 -11.62
C SER A 244 4.73 -5.75 -12.49
N ALA A 245 4.27 -6.04 -13.71
CA ALA A 245 5.08 -6.62 -14.77
C ALA A 245 5.28 -5.64 -15.92
N ASN A 246 6.37 -5.78 -16.66
CA ASN A 246 6.49 -5.14 -17.98
C ASN A 246 5.39 -5.70 -18.90
N LEU A 247 4.59 -4.81 -19.53
CA LEU A 247 3.42 -5.21 -20.30
C LEU A 247 3.79 -5.99 -21.56
N ASP A 248 4.84 -5.56 -22.29
CA ASP A 248 5.30 -6.27 -23.48
C ASP A 248 5.82 -7.68 -23.15
N ALA A 249 6.57 -7.84 -22.05
CA ALA A 249 7.01 -9.14 -21.58
C ALA A 249 5.80 -10.00 -21.20
N TRP A 250 4.89 -9.47 -20.41
CA TRP A 250 3.65 -10.13 -19.99
C TRP A 250 2.85 -10.66 -21.19
N GLU A 251 2.58 -9.83 -22.18
CA GLU A 251 1.82 -10.20 -23.37
C GLU A 251 2.55 -11.23 -24.26
N SER A 252 3.90 -11.28 -24.18
CA SER A 252 4.70 -12.26 -24.91
C SER A 252 4.66 -13.66 -24.29
N TRP A 253 4.28 -13.78 -23.01
CA TRP A 253 4.24 -15.07 -22.32
C TRP A 253 3.02 -15.89 -22.68
N PRO A 254 3.14 -17.22 -22.71
CA PRO A 254 2.00 -18.12 -22.87
C PRO A 254 0.91 -17.89 -21.80
N GLU A 255 -0.33 -18.16 -22.14
CA GLU A 255 -1.49 -17.93 -21.26
C GLU A 255 -1.38 -18.69 -19.92
N ASP A 256 -0.80 -19.90 -19.92
CA ASP A 256 -0.55 -20.69 -18.73
C ASP A 256 0.47 -20.04 -17.79
N VAL A 257 1.49 -19.38 -18.32
CA VAL A 257 2.47 -18.58 -17.53
C VAL A 257 1.80 -17.35 -16.93
N GLN A 258 1.01 -16.62 -17.72
CA GLN A 258 0.26 -15.46 -17.22
C GLN A 258 -0.70 -15.86 -16.10
N GLN A 259 -1.47 -16.93 -16.30
CA GLN A 259 -2.42 -17.44 -15.30
C GLN A 259 -1.69 -17.92 -14.04
N PHE A 260 -0.55 -18.61 -14.18
CA PHE A 260 0.29 -18.99 -13.04
C PHE A 260 0.67 -17.78 -12.18
N PHE A 261 1.19 -16.71 -12.80
CA PHE A 261 1.56 -15.52 -12.05
C PHE A 261 0.36 -14.83 -11.43
N LEU A 262 -0.79 -14.72 -12.12
CA LEU A 262 -2.00 -14.15 -11.55
C LEU A 262 -2.44 -14.89 -10.28
N GLU A 263 -2.44 -16.23 -10.29
CA GLU A 263 -2.79 -17.03 -9.11
C GLU A 263 -1.78 -16.85 -7.96
N GLN A 264 -0.49 -16.72 -8.29
CA GLN A 264 0.54 -16.50 -7.27
C GLN A 264 0.45 -15.09 -6.67
N PHE A 265 0.19 -14.06 -7.49
CA PHE A 265 0.05 -12.69 -7.01
C PHE A 265 -1.23 -12.46 -6.21
N ASP A 266 -2.33 -13.13 -6.53
CA ASP A 266 -3.57 -13.10 -5.73
C ASP A 266 -3.31 -13.57 -4.28
N GLN A 267 -2.65 -14.73 -4.13
CA GLN A 267 -2.25 -15.24 -2.82
C GLN A 267 -1.22 -14.36 -2.12
N PHE A 268 -0.31 -13.76 -2.89
CA PHE A 268 0.71 -12.86 -2.36
C PHE A 268 0.12 -11.54 -1.88
N GLU A 269 -0.88 -11.00 -2.57
CA GLU A 269 -1.63 -9.83 -2.14
C GLU A 269 -2.28 -10.05 -0.78
N ASP A 270 -3.05 -11.14 -0.63
CA ASP A 270 -3.67 -11.51 0.64
C ASP A 270 -2.65 -11.61 1.79
N LYS A 271 -1.49 -12.21 1.50
CA LYS A 271 -0.41 -12.35 2.48
C LYS A 271 0.16 -10.99 2.90
N MET A 272 0.40 -10.06 1.95
CA MET A 272 0.91 -8.72 2.27
C MET A 272 -0.05 -7.94 3.19
N TRP A 273 -1.36 -8.00 2.92
CA TRP A 273 -2.36 -7.35 3.77
C TRP A 273 -2.45 -7.98 5.17
N ASP A 274 -2.36 -9.30 5.27
CA ASP A 274 -2.36 -10.01 6.55
C ASP A 274 -1.10 -9.71 7.37
N THR A 275 0.07 -9.67 6.73
CA THR A 275 1.33 -9.28 7.38
C THR A 275 1.27 -7.85 7.90
N ALA A 276 0.74 -6.91 7.12
CA ALA A 276 0.59 -5.52 7.55
C ALA A 276 -0.36 -5.37 8.75
N ARG A 277 -1.46 -6.15 8.78
CA ARG A 277 -2.38 -6.21 9.95
C ARG A 277 -1.64 -6.65 11.21
N LYS A 278 -0.96 -7.80 11.16
CA LYS A 278 -0.19 -8.34 12.29
C LYS A 278 0.92 -7.39 12.73
N ALA A 279 1.61 -6.79 11.76
CA ALA A 279 2.68 -5.84 12.02
C ALA A 279 2.18 -4.53 12.65
N THR A 280 0.95 -4.11 12.33
CA THR A 280 0.31 -2.94 12.98
C THR A 280 0.07 -3.19 14.46
N GLU A 281 -0.50 -4.35 14.80
CA GLU A 281 -0.73 -4.74 16.18
C GLU A 281 0.57 -4.92 16.97
N ASP A 282 1.58 -5.51 16.33
CA ASP A 282 2.89 -5.70 16.96
C ASP A 282 3.62 -4.37 17.19
N ALA A 283 3.55 -3.47 16.20
CA ALA A 283 4.14 -2.14 16.30
C ALA A 283 3.59 -1.34 17.50
N GLU A 284 2.28 -1.45 17.79
CA GLU A 284 1.70 -0.82 18.97
C GLU A 284 2.32 -1.38 20.25
N ARG A 285 2.47 -2.69 20.33
CA ARG A 285 3.12 -3.31 21.50
C ARG A 285 4.57 -2.90 21.63
N CYS A 286 5.34 -2.98 20.55
CA CYS A 286 6.75 -2.64 20.53
C CYS A 286 7.02 -1.18 20.92
N ASN A 287 6.26 -0.24 20.37
CA ASN A 287 6.49 1.18 20.60
C ASN A 287 6.15 1.63 22.04
N PHE A 288 5.27 0.90 22.72
CA PHE A 288 4.82 1.27 24.08
C PHE A 288 5.23 0.27 25.16
N ALA A 289 6.35 -0.42 24.97
CA ALA A 289 6.93 -1.37 25.90
C ALA A 289 5.96 -2.46 26.40
N LYS A 290 5.06 -2.94 25.51
CA LYS A 290 4.11 -4.02 25.78
C LYS A 290 4.59 -5.32 25.15
N GLU A 291 4.60 -6.41 25.89
CA GLU A 291 4.90 -7.74 25.35
C GLU A 291 3.64 -8.46 24.82
N PRO A 292 3.76 -9.36 23.84
CA PRO A 292 4.97 -9.67 23.09
C PRO A 292 5.30 -8.61 22.03
N CYS A 293 6.59 -8.36 21.75
CA CYS A 293 7.09 -7.56 20.65
C CYS A 293 7.97 -8.49 19.79
N GLU A 294 7.47 -8.86 18.63
CA GLU A 294 8.05 -9.93 17.81
C GLU A 294 8.68 -9.43 16.51
N MET A 295 8.10 -8.36 15.92
CA MET A 295 8.49 -7.84 14.61
C MET A 295 9.30 -6.54 14.71
N GLY A 296 9.27 -5.87 15.86
CA GLY A 296 9.93 -4.60 16.11
C GLY A 296 10.97 -4.64 17.21
N ASN A 297 11.37 -3.44 17.64
CA ASN A 297 12.24 -3.22 18.77
C ASN A 297 11.43 -2.69 19.96
N MET A 298 11.66 -3.20 21.15
CA MET A 298 11.01 -2.70 22.36
C MET A 298 11.42 -1.24 22.60
N ALA A 299 10.44 -0.32 22.70
CA ALA A 299 10.64 1.10 22.91
C ALA A 299 9.63 1.65 23.93
N GLU A 300 10.00 2.71 24.63
CA GLU A 300 9.15 3.36 25.65
C GLU A 300 8.66 4.73 25.14
N MET A 301 7.90 4.75 24.02
CA MET A 301 7.37 5.98 23.46
C MET A 301 6.24 6.55 24.32
N ASN A 302 6.13 7.88 24.39
CA ASN A 302 4.96 8.53 24.96
C ASN A 302 3.81 8.48 23.93
N LEU A 303 2.75 7.75 24.27
CA LEU A 303 1.54 7.71 23.46
C LEU A 303 0.79 9.05 23.56
N VAL A 304 0.56 9.69 22.43
CA VAL A 304 -0.35 10.84 22.32
C VAL A 304 -1.75 10.32 21.98
N PRO A 305 -2.74 10.41 22.88
CA PRO A 305 -4.07 9.90 22.61
C PRO A 305 -4.75 10.70 21.49
N VAL A 306 -5.38 10.01 20.55
CA VAL A 306 -6.20 10.66 19.52
C VAL A 306 -7.54 11.00 20.14
N SER A 307 -7.79 12.28 20.41
CA SER A 307 -9.06 12.77 20.99
C SER A 307 -10.21 12.71 19.98
N ASP A 308 -11.45 12.75 20.45
CA ASP A 308 -12.60 12.83 19.55
C ASP A 308 -12.66 14.16 18.80
N GLU A 309 -12.12 15.23 19.37
CA GLU A 309 -11.94 16.51 18.69
C GLU A 309 -10.94 16.40 17.54
N ASP A 310 -9.80 15.72 17.77
CA ASP A 310 -8.83 15.46 16.72
C ASP A 310 -9.39 14.60 15.58
N LYS A 311 -10.19 13.58 15.91
CA LYS A 311 -10.84 12.74 14.88
C LYS A 311 -11.81 13.56 14.02
N GLU A 312 -12.60 14.42 14.63
CA GLU A 312 -13.54 15.26 13.88
C GLU A 312 -12.78 16.28 13.01
N LYS A 313 -11.76 16.93 13.57
CA LYS A 313 -10.90 17.84 12.83
C LYS A 313 -10.17 17.16 11.68
N HIS A 314 -9.63 15.96 11.90
CA HIS A 314 -9.01 15.14 10.89
C HIS A 314 -9.97 14.86 9.73
N LYS A 315 -11.21 14.45 10.04
CA LYS A 315 -12.26 14.21 9.04
C LYS A 315 -12.57 15.47 8.23
N GLN A 316 -12.69 16.64 8.89
CA GLN A 316 -12.93 17.91 8.21
C GLN A 316 -11.77 18.29 7.29
N LEU A 317 -10.52 18.16 7.76
CA LEU A 317 -9.33 18.43 6.94
C LEU A 317 -9.24 17.49 5.72
N MET A 318 -9.57 16.21 5.92
CA MET A 318 -9.63 15.25 4.83
C MET A 318 -10.65 15.68 3.77
N GLN A 319 -11.88 16.03 4.17
CA GLN A 319 -12.96 16.41 3.26
C GLN A 319 -12.73 17.78 2.60
N ASP A 320 -12.32 18.78 3.38
CA ASP A 320 -12.28 20.17 2.94
C ASP A 320 -10.98 20.55 2.23
N VAL A 321 -9.89 19.81 2.49
CA VAL A 321 -8.57 20.14 1.97
C VAL A 321 -8.01 18.98 1.15
N VAL A 322 -7.76 17.82 1.75
CA VAL A 322 -7.03 16.74 1.08
C VAL A 322 -7.74 16.27 -0.19
N LEU A 323 -9.05 15.97 -0.08
CA LEU A 323 -9.87 15.55 -1.24
C LEU A 323 -9.92 16.63 -2.32
N VAL A 324 -10.08 17.89 -1.93
CA VAL A 324 -10.19 19.01 -2.88
C VAL A 324 -8.86 19.25 -3.59
N GLU A 325 -7.76 19.33 -2.85
CA GLU A 325 -6.45 19.58 -3.44
C GLU A 325 -5.97 18.40 -4.32
N TRP A 326 -6.25 17.16 -3.91
CA TRP A 326 -5.98 16.01 -4.75
C TRP A 326 -6.89 16.02 -6.00
N GLY A 327 -8.18 16.28 -5.85
CA GLY A 327 -9.11 16.37 -6.98
C GLY A 327 -8.72 17.44 -8.01
N LYS A 328 -8.19 18.59 -7.57
CA LYS A 328 -7.63 19.61 -8.47
C LYS A 328 -6.42 19.10 -9.26
N ARG A 329 -5.56 18.29 -8.63
CA ARG A 329 -4.40 17.68 -9.30
C ARG A 329 -4.82 16.60 -10.28
N CYS A 330 -5.74 15.73 -9.87
CA CYS A 330 -6.22 14.61 -10.67
C CYS A 330 -7.14 15.04 -11.82
N GLY A 331 -7.84 16.16 -11.65
CA GLY A 331 -8.78 16.67 -12.63
C GLY A 331 -10.21 16.13 -12.46
N ARG A 332 -11.15 16.78 -13.14
CA ARG A 332 -12.59 16.56 -12.94
C ARG A 332 -13.04 15.13 -13.21
N ASP A 333 -12.58 14.56 -14.32
CA ASP A 333 -13.00 13.20 -14.74
C ASP A 333 -12.49 12.15 -13.78
N CYS A 334 -11.23 12.25 -13.35
CA CYS A 334 -10.62 11.42 -12.35
C CYS A 334 -11.33 11.54 -10.98
N ALA A 335 -11.65 12.77 -10.55
CA ALA A 335 -12.39 13.01 -9.32
C ALA A 335 -13.81 12.44 -9.35
N GLN A 336 -14.46 12.48 -10.52
CA GLN A 336 -15.76 11.85 -10.71
C GLN A 336 -15.66 10.32 -10.61
N GLU A 337 -14.71 9.71 -11.28
CA GLU A 337 -14.45 8.26 -11.18
C GLU A 337 -14.15 7.84 -9.74
N TRP A 338 -13.38 8.66 -9.00
CA TRP A 338 -13.12 8.42 -7.60
C TRP A 338 -14.39 8.46 -6.75
N ASN A 339 -15.29 9.43 -6.99
CA ASN A 339 -16.58 9.52 -6.31
C ASN A 339 -17.48 8.29 -6.58
N GLU A 340 -17.39 7.73 -7.78
CA GLU A 340 -18.16 6.56 -8.20
C GLU A 340 -17.59 5.23 -7.68
N THR A 341 -16.34 5.21 -7.23
CA THR A 341 -15.60 4.03 -6.74
C THR A 341 -15.22 4.15 -5.28
N VAL A 342 -14.05 4.71 -4.99
CA VAL A 342 -13.53 4.87 -3.62
C VAL A 342 -14.49 5.67 -2.74
N GLY A 343 -15.07 6.74 -3.29
CA GLY A 343 -16.04 7.58 -2.59
C GLY A 343 -17.23 6.78 -2.02
N GLN A 344 -17.69 5.77 -2.75
CA GLN A 344 -18.76 4.87 -2.27
C GLN A 344 -18.29 3.96 -1.14
N VAL A 345 -17.04 3.52 -1.16
CA VAL A 345 -16.45 2.67 -0.11
C VAL A 345 -16.30 3.43 1.20
N VAL A 346 -15.76 4.66 1.13
CA VAL A 346 -15.43 5.45 2.32
C VAL A 346 -16.55 6.39 2.77
N GLY A 347 -17.63 6.53 1.98
CA GLY A 347 -18.74 7.44 2.26
C GLY A 347 -18.37 8.91 2.18
N LEU A 348 -17.46 9.27 1.25
CA LEU A 348 -16.97 10.63 1.00
C LEU A 348 -17.20 11.03 -0.45
N GLU A 349 -17.19 12.32 -0.72
CA GLU A 349 -17.36 12.87 -2.07
C GLU A 349 -16.43 14.08 -2.30
N ILE A 350 -15.74 14.09 -3.42
CA ILE A 350 -14.98 15.24 -3.89
C ILE A 350 -15.99 16.24 -4.49
N PRO A 351 -16.06 17.45 -3.97
CA PRO A 351 -16.99 18.46 -4.49
C PRO A 351 -16.49 18.97 -5.86
N LEU A 352 -17.06 18.44 -6.95
CA LEU A 352 -16.63 18.75 -8.31
C LEU A 352 -16.77 20.24 -8.71
N ASP A 353 -17.59 20.99 -8.00
CA ASP A 353 -17.74 22.44 -8.18
C ASP A 353 -16.59 23.26 -7.54
N ARG A 354 -15.74 22.62 -6.73
CA ARG A 354 -14.56 23.25 -6.09
C ARG A 354 -13.24 22.98 -6.82
N LEU A 355 -13.28 22.17 -7.90
CA LEU A 355 -12.12 21.80 -8.71
C LEU A 355 -11.76 22.84 -9.78
#